data_82d5d251f02cef37bf733be040e67625
#
_entry.id   82d5d251f02cef37bf733be040e67625
#
_cell.length_a   1.000
_cell.length_b   1.000
_cell.length_c   1.000
_cell.angle_alpha   90.00
_cell.angle_beta   90.00
_cell.angle_gamma   90.00
#
_symmetry.space_group_name_H-M   'P 1'
#
loop_
_entity.id
_entity.type
_entity.pdbx_description
1 polymer ?
#
loop_
_entity_poly.entity_id
_entity_poly.type
_entity_poly.pdbx_seq_one_letter_code
_entity_poly.pdbx_strand_id
1 'polypeptide(L)'
;VLQAPSIINNDDLTVSKIDYLDSGRIVVSGDAMPRLRVSLWLDDTYLGFARVSDWRHYGLGADVGKLEPGRKYSLDVRMHDGNGRVIANIKHTFTMPKSTGNDDTYYTVRRGDCLWIIARNFMRRGTLFTIIANRNGIENPDLIFPKQKLQIPVNEK
;
A
#
# COMPACT_ATOMS: atom_id res chain seq x y z
N VAL A 1 1.28 -3.64 1.90
CA VAL A 1 1.05 -2.20 1.93
C VAL A 1 2.23 -1.52 2.61
N LEU A 2 2.78 -0.52 1.95
CA LEU A 2 3.88 0.28 2.47
C LEU A 2 3.31 1.54 3.13
N GLN A 3 3.67 1.79 4.37
CA GLN A 3 3.20 2.95 5.10
C GLN A 3 4.35 3.76 5.69
N ALA A 4 4.20 5.08 5.71
CA ALA A 4 5.11 5.94 6.44
C ALA A 4 4.93 5.68 7.94
N PRO A 5 6.02 5.53 8.70
CA PRO A 5 5.93 5.15 10.12
C PRO A 5 5.34 6.23 11.03
N SER A 6 5.42 7.50 10.60
CA SER A 6 4.93 8.62 11.39
C SER A 6 4.76 9.85 10.51
N ILE A 7 4.30 10.94 11.08
CA ILE A 7 4.17 12.20 10.37
C ILE A 7 5.56 12.75 10.05
N ILE A 8 5.80 13.03 8.77
CA ILE A 8 6.99 13.70 8.29
C ILE A 8 6.60 15.16 8.12
N ASN A 9 7.30 16.06 8.78
CA ASN A 9 6.90 17.46 8.89
C ASN A 9 7.97 18.39 8.32
N ASN A 10 7.53 19.38 7.55
CA ASN A 10 8.31 20.52 7.11
C ASN A 10 7.45 21.76 7.27
N ASP A 11 7.31 22.23 8.52
CA ASP A 11 6.49 23.37 8.95
C ASP A 11 5.05 23.35 8.39
N ASP A 12 4.86 23.78 7.13
CA ASP A 12 3.54 23.91 6.52
C ASP A 12 3.16 22.75 5.63
N LEU A 13 4.00 21.72 5.55
CA LEU A 13 3.77 20.55 4.72
C LEU A 13 4.05 19.29 5.55
N THR A 14 3.10 18.37 5.60
CA THR A 14 3.29 17.08 6.29
C THR A 14 2.88 15.93 5.39
N VAL A 15 3.47 14.77 5.62
CA VAL A 15 3.03 13.50 5.04
C VAL A 15 2.60 12.61 6.19
N SER A 16 1.31 12.33 6.26
CA SER A 16 0.73 11.50 7.32
C SER A 16 0.67 10.04 6.95
N LYS A 17 0.51 9.75 5.65
CA LYS A 17 0.29 8.40 5.18
C LYS A 17 0.82 8.23 3.76
N ILE A 18 1.52 7.11 3.53
CA ILE A 18 1.93 6.67 2.21
C ILE A 18 1.52 5.21 2.06
N ASP A 19 0.65 4.92 1.10
CA ASP A 19 0.21 3.57 0.79
C ASP A 19 0.63 3.19 -0.61
N TYR A 20 1.11 1.96 -0.77
CA TYR A 20 1.32 1.34 -2.07
C TYR A 20 0.37 0.17 -2.21
N LEU A 21 -0.54 0.27 -3.18
CA LEU A 21 -1.57 -0.73 -3.39
C LEU A 21 -1.11 -1.79 -4.39
N ASP A 22 -1.65 -2.99 -4.26
CA ASP A 22 -1.29 -4.12 -5.13
C ASP A 22 -1.59 -3.85 -6.61
N SER A 23 -2.47 -2.90 -6.89
CA SER A 23 -2.76 -2.48 -8.26
C SER A 23 -1.65 -1.65 -8.91
N GLY A 24 -0.59 -1.31 -8.16
CA GLY A 24 0.47 -0.43 -8.63
C GLY A 24 0.20 1.05 -8.43
N ARG A 25 -0.75 1.37 -7.55
CA ARG A 25 -1.11 2.75 -7.24
C ARG A 25 -0.50 3.17 -5.92
N ILE A 26 0.14 4.34 -5.92
CA ILE A 26 0.67 4.95 -4.70
C ILE A 26 -0.27 6.07 -4.28
N VAL A 27 -0.55 6.16 -2.97
CA VAL A 27 -1.43 7.18 -2.41
C VAL A 27 -0.70 7.87 -1.26
N VAL A 28 -0.63 9.19 -1.32
CA VAL A 28 0.01 10.01 -0.30
C VAL A 28 -1.01 11.00 0.23
N SER A 29 -1.05 11.16 1.54
CA SER A 29 -1.93 12.14 2.17
C SER A 29 -1.24 12.82 3.33
N GLY A 30 -1.72 14.01 3.67
CA GLY A 30 -1.18 14.80 4.75
C GLY A 30 -1.82 16.17 4.79
N ASP A 31 -1.13 17.11 5.44
CA ASP A 31 -1.60 18.48 5.59
C ASP A 31 -0.64 19.44 4.86
N ALA A 32 -1.18 20.51 4.35
CA ALA A 32 -0.41 21.55 3.66
C ALA A 32 -1.17 22.87 3.77
N MET A 33 -0.61 23.96 3.20
CA MET A 33 -1.27 25.25 3.23
C MET A 33 -2.50 25.26 2.31
N PRO A 34 -3.65 25.79 2.76
CA PRO A 34 -4.87 25.79 1.97
C PRO A 34 -4.71 26.47 0.62
N ARG A 35 -5.40 25.95 -0.40
CA ARG A 35 -5.46 26.51 -1.75
C ARG A 35 -4.17 26.45 -2.56
N LEU A 36 -3.10 25.91 -1.99
CA LEU A 36 -1.87 25.68 -2.74
C LEU A 36 -1.92 24.32 -3.43
N ARG A 37 -0.91 24.01 -4.19
CA ARG A 37 -0.79 22.73 -4.89
C ARG A 37 0.32 21.90 -4.27
N VAL A 38 0.10 20.61 -4.24
CA VAL A 38 1.11 19.64 -3.81
C VAL A 38 1.36 18.71 -4.99
N SER A 39 2.61 18.57 -5.39
CA SER A 39 3.00 17.65 -6.46
C SER A 39 3.74 16.44 -5.90
N LEU A 40 3.64 15.33 -6.62
CA LEU A 40 4.24 14.06 -6.21
C LEU A 40 5.23 13.61 -7.27
N TRP A 41 6.41 13.23 -6.82
CA TRP A 41 7.50 12.79 -7.68
C TRP A 41 8.10 11.48 -7.16
N LEU A 42 8.37 10.55 -8.05
CA LEU A 42 9.05 9.30 -7.70
C LEU A 42 10.34 9.21 -8.51
N ASP A 43 11.48 9.17 -7.81
CA ASP A 43 12.82 9.17 -8.44
C ASP A 43 12.94 10.27 -9.51
N ASP A 44 12.50 11.48 -9.16
CA ASP A 44 12.49 12.65 -10.05
C ASP A 44 11.52 12.57 -11.24
N THR A 45 10.66 11.55 -11.26
CA THR A 45 9.60 11.45 -12.25
C THR A 45 8.32 12.05 -11.71
N TYR A 46 7.76 13.02 -12.43
CA TYR A 46 6.52 13.68 -12.04
C TYR A 46 5.33 12.70 -12.13
N LEU A 47 4.56 12.58 -11.06
CA LEU A 47 3.41 11.68 -11.01
C LEU A 47 2.06 12.40 -11.07
N GLY A 48 2.00 13.63 -10.61
CA GLY A 48 0.76 14.38 -10.59
C GLY A 48 0.73 15.41 -9.47
N PHE A 49 -0.40 16.09 -9.34
CA PHE A 49 -0.59 17.09 -8.30
C PHE A 49 -2.01 17.05 -7.75
N ALA A 50 -2.19 17.62 -6.56
CA ALA A 50 -3.49 17.83 -5.96
C ALA A 50 -3.55 19.21 -5.34
N ARG A 51 -4.76 19.78 -5.26
CA ARG A 51 -4.98 21.05 -4.59
C ARG A 51 -5.30 20.81 -3.13
N VAL A 52 -4.70 21.58 -2.25
CA VAL A 52 -4.97 21.45 -0.80
C VAL A 52 -6.34 22.03 -0.50
N SER A 53 -7.14 21.30 0.28
CA SER A 53 -8.46 21.74 0.68
C SER A 53 -8.40 22.91 1.67
N ASP A 54 -9.56 23.57 1.88
CA ASP A 54 -9.66 24.63 2.90
C ASP A 54 -9.41 24.13 4.31
N TRP A 55 -9.48 22.79 4.50
CA TRP A 55 -9.22 22.11 5.78
C TRP A 55 -7.73 21.78 5.95
N ARG A 56 -6.86 22.29 5.08
CA ARG A 56 -5.42 22.04 5.09
C ARG A 56 -5.02 20.61 4.77
N HIS A 57 -5.91 19.86 4.16
CA HIS A 57 -5.67 18.45 3.86
C HIS A 57 -5.49 18.22 2.36
N TYR A 58 -4.57 17.34 2.00
CA TYR A 58 -4.40 16.90 0.62
C TYR A 58 -4.36 15.37 0.56
N GLY A 59 -4.85 14.84 -0.56
CA GLY A 59 -4.73 13.44 -0.91
C GLY A 59 -4.36 13.33 -2.37
N LEU A 60 -3.36 12.54 -2.68
CA LEU A 60 -2.80 12.45 -4.01
C LEU A 60 -2.48 11.00 -4.34
N GLY A 61 -3.04 10.50 -5.44
CA GLY A 61 -2.80 9.14 -5.89
C GLY A 61 -2.26 9.13 -7.31
N ALA A 62 -1.39 8.18 -7.61
CA ALA A 62 -0.83 8.02 -8.94
C ALA A 62 -0.51 6.56 -9.22
N ASP A 63 -0.62 6.17 -10.49
CA ASP A 63 -0.28 4.82 -10.92
C ASP A 63 1.21 4.81 -11.29
N VAL A 64 1.98 4.02 -10.53
CA VAL A 64 3.43 3.91 -10.74
C VAL A 64 3.82 2.56 -11.33
N GLY A 65 2.83 1.70 -11.56
CA GLY A 65 3.08 0.36 -12.02
C GLY A 65 3.68 -0.52 -10.93
N LYS A 66 4.24 -1.64 -11.35
CA LYS A 66 4.84 -2.58 -10.42
C LYS A 66 6.27 -2.16 -10.08
N LEU A 67 6.49 -1.81 -8.82
CA LEU A 67 7.82 -1.44 -8.36
C LEU A 67 8.69 -2.69 -8.12
N GLU A 68 9.99 -2.54 -8.34
CA GLU A 68 10.92 -3.66 -8.22
C GLU A 68 11.18 -4.02 -6.76
N PRO A 69 11.01 -5.29 -6.36
CA PRO A 69 11.34 -5.72 -5.00
C PRO A 69 12.82 -5.52 -4.69
N GLY A 70 13.10 -5.05 -3.48
CA GLY A 70 14.46 -4.83 -3.02
C GLY A 70 15.10 -3.54 -3.53
N ARG A 71 14.44 -2.81 -4.42
CA ARG A 71 14.95 -1.54 -4.92
C ARG A 71 14.57 -0.41 -3.99
N LYS A 72 15.47 0.56 -3.85
CA LYS A 72 15.23 1.77 -3.07
C LYS A 72 14.65 2.86 -3.97
N TYR A 73 13.57 3.46 -3.50
CA TYR A 73 12.88 4.54 -4.21
C TYR A 73 12.86 5.80 -3.36
N SER A 74 12.82 6.94 -4.03
CA SER A 74 12.73 8.24 -3.38
C SER A 74 11.40 8.90 -3.77
N LEU A 75 10.56 9.18 -2.80
CA LEU A 75 9.29 9.85 -2.99
C LEU A 75 9.45 11.30 -2.54
N ASP A 76 9.15 12.24 -3.43
CA ASP A 76 9.28 13.67 -3.16
C ASP A 76 7.91 14.33 -3.26
N VAL A 77 7.50 14.97 -2.17
CA VAL A 77 6.24 15.71 -2.10
C VAL A 77 6.60 17.20 -2.02
N ARG A 78 6.15 17.98 -2.99
CA ARG A 78 6.50 19.40 -3.11
C ARG A 78 5.25 20.26 -3.01
N MET A 79 5.33 21.31 -2.19
CA MET A 79 4.26 22.31 -2.09
C MET A 79 4.66 23.53 -2.90
N HIS A 80 3.73 24.01 -3.73
CA HIS A 80 3.95 25.13 -4.63
C HIS A 80 3.10 26.33 -4.21
N ASP A 81 3.67 27.55 -4.38
CA ASP A 81 2.91 28.78 -4.17
C ASP A 81 2.01 29.08 -5.38
N GLY A 82 1.31 30.23 -5.34
CA GLY A 82 0.42 30.64 -6.42
C GLY A 82 1.11 30.89 -7.75
N ASN A 83 2.44 31.06 -7.75
CA ASN A 83 3.25 31.25 -8.95
C ASN A 83 3.92 29.98 -9.44
N GLY A 84 3.67 28.85 -8.78
CA GLY A 84 4.24 27.58 -9.15
C GLY A 84 5.61 27.28 -8.57
N ARG A 85 6.12 28.15 -7.69
CA ARG A 85 7.43 27.94 -7.05
C ARG A 85 7.31 26.91 -5.92
N VAL A 86 8.31 26.05 -5.80
CA VAL A 86 8.39 25.12 -4.69
C VAL A 86 8.80 25.89 -3.44
N ILE A 87 7.90 25.91 -2.44
CA ILE A 87 8.15 26.62 -1.17
C ILE A 87 8.40 25.68 -0.01
N ALA A 88 8.11 24.38 -0.18
CA ALA A 88 8.41 23.34 0.79
C ALA A 88 8.46 22.01 0.08
N ASN A 89 9.25 21.08 0.60
CA ASN A 89 9.26 19.71 0.09
C ASN A 89 9.63 18.73 1.19
N ILE A 90 9.14 17.51 1.04
CA ILE A 90 9.49 16.40 1.91
C ILE A 90 9.95 15.25 1.01
N LYS A 91 11.14 14.73 1.29
CA LYS A 91 11.68 13.60 0.58
C LYS A 91 11.69 12.40 1.50
N HIS A 92 11.03 11.33 1.07
CA HIS A 92 10.96 10.09 1.82
C HIS A 92 11.53 8.96 0.97
N THR A 93 12.54 8.26 1.49
CA THR A 93 13.10 7.10 0.80
C THR A 93 12.55 5.83 1.43
N PHE A 94 12.25 4.85 0.58
CA PHE A 94 11.76 3.57 1.02
C PHE A 94 12.32 2.46 0.15
N THR A 95 12.37 1.26 0.70
CA THR A 95 12.80 0.07 -0.04
C THR A 95 11.61 -0.85 -0.18
N MET A 96 11.32 -1.27 -1.41
CA MET A 96 10.24 -2.23 -1.64
C MET A 96 10.60 -3.57 -1.01
N PRO A 97 9.67 -4.16 -0.24
CA PRO A 97 9.92 -5.48 0.33
C PRO A 97 10.21 -6.51 -0.75
N LYS A 98 11.20 -7.34 -0.50
CA LYS A 98 11.45 -8.49 -1.38
C LYS A 98 10.39 -9.54 -1.11
N SER A 99 9.80 -10.06 -2.19
CA SER A 99 8.99 -11.25 -2.04
C SER A 99 9.93 -12.41 -1.70
N THR A 100 9.52 -13.26 -0.77
CA THR A 100 10.35 -14.36 -0.29
C THR A 100 10.28 -15.57 -1.24
N GLY A 101 10.22 -15.33 -2.53
CA GLY A 101 10.22 -16.38 -3.55
C GLY A 101 8.87 -16.99 -3.85
N ASN A 102 7.88 -16.76 -3.02
CA ASN A 102 6.50 -17.17 -3.23
C ASN A 102 5.62 -15.93 -3.18
N ASP A 103 4.81 -15.73 -4.20
CA ASP A 103 3.86 -14.61 -4.23
C ASP A 103 2.65 -14.91 -3.36
N ASP A 104 2.90 -15.38 -2.14
CA ASP A 104 1.84 -15.76 -1.22
C ASP A 104 1.24 -14.53 -0.54
N THR A 105 -0.05 -14.59 -0.33
CA THR A 105 -0.80 -13.58 0.39
C THR A 105 -1.11 -14.13 1.79
N TYR A 106 -1.13 -13.25 2.78
CA TYR A 106 -1.57 -13.63 4.13
C TYR A 106 -2.97 -13.10 4.38
N TYR A 107 -3.79 -13.96 4.96
CA TYR A 107 -5.17 -13.62 5.27
C TYR A 107 -5.44 -13.91 6.76
N THR A 108 -6.10 -12.96 7.42
CA THR A 108 -6.53 -13.15 8.81
C THR A 108 -7.96 -13.65 8.82
N VAL A 109 -8.17 -14.81 9.42
CA VAL A 109 -9.48 -15.46 9.48
C VAL A 109 -10.45 -14.58 10.28
N ARG A 110 -11.64 -14.42 9.76
CA ARG A 110 -12.73 -13.71 10.39
C ARG A 110 -13.79 -14.68 10.85
N ARG A 111 -14.60 -14.26 11.81
CA ARG A 111 -15.73 -15.08 12.29
C ARG A 111 -16.64 -15.43 11.12
N GLY A 112 -16.98 -16.72 10.99
CA GLY A 112 -17.82 -17.21 9.91
C GLY A 112 -17.07 -17.67 8.68
N ASP A 113 -15.76 -17.51 8.62
CA ASP A 113 -14.96 -17.97 7.50
C ASP A 113 -14.75 -19.48 7.54
N CYS A 114 -14.59 -20.08 6.35
CA CYS A 114 -14.09 -21.44 6.23
C CYS A 114 -13.09 -21.49 5.08
N LEU A 115 -12.26 -22.54 5.06
CA LEU A 115 -11.21 -22.65 4.04
C LEU A 115 -11.75 -22.69 2.63
N TRP A 116 -12.93 -23.30 2.43
CA TRP A 116 -13.55 -23.37 1.11
C TRP A 116 -13.90 -21.98 0.58
N ILE A 117 -14.49 -21.12 1.42
CA ILE A 117 -14.82 -19.74 1.04
C ILE A 117 -13.55 -18.94 0.79
N ILE A 118 -12.54 -19.09 1.64
CA ILE A 118 -11.25 -18.41 1.48
C ILE A 118 -10.59 -18.82 0.17
N ALA A 119 -10.56 -20.11 -0.12
CA ALA A 119 -9.98 -20.61 -1.37
C ALA A 119 -10.75 -20.07 -2.59
N ARG A 120 -12.08 -20.03 -2.52
CA ARG A 120 -12.88 -19.48 -3.60
C ARG A 120 -12.57 -18.01 -3.86
N ASN A 121 -12.42 -17.23 -2.80
CA ASN A 121 -12.17 -15.79 -2.93
C ASN A 121 -10.76 -15.47 -3.42
N PHE A 122 -9.75 -16.21 -2.97
CA PHE A 122 -8.35 -15.91 -3.32
C PHE A 122 -7.82 -16.74 -4.48
N MET A 123 -8.31 -17.96 -4.65
CA MET A 123 -7.83 -18.90 -5.66
C MET A 123 -8.88 -19.24 -6.71
N ARG A 124 -10.05 -18.60 -6.62
CA ARG A 124 -11.20 -18.73 -7.53
C ARG A 124 -11.87 -20.11 -7.53
N ARG A 125 -11.38 -21.06 -6.75
CA ARG A 125 -11.96 -22.39 -6.63
C ARG A 125 -11.97 -22.83 -5.19
N GLY A 126 -13.16 -23.10 -4.63
CA GLY A 126 -13.29 -23.58 -3.27
C GLY A 126 -12.61 -24.93 -3.05
N THR A 127 -12.57 -25.76 -4.09
CA THR A 127 -11.94 -27.09 -4.00
C THR A 127 -10.43 -27.00 -3.74
N LEU A 128 -9.80 -25.84 -3.95
CA LEU A 128 -8.39 -25.66 -3.66
C LEU A 128 -8.09 -25.42 -2.18
N PHE A 129 -9.09 -25.55 -1.32
CA PHE A 129 -8.91 -25.37 0.12
C PHE A 129 -7.86 -26.33 0.71
N THR A 130 -7.68 -27.50 0.09
CA THR A 130 -6.67 -28.47 0.54
C THR A 130 -5.25 -27.93 0.39
N ILE A 131 -5.02 -27.10 -0.61
CA ILE A 131 -3.70 -26.47 -0.81
C ILE A 131 -3.42 -25.50 0.34
N ILE A 132 -4.43 -24.70 0.73
CA ILE A 132 -4.31 -23.79 1.88
C ILE A 132 -4.05 -24.59 3.15
N ALA A 133 -4.80 -25.66 3.38
CA ALA A 133 -4.65 -26.50 4.55
C ALA A 133 -3.24 -27.09 4.64
N ASN A 134 -2.73 -27.63 3.54
CA ASN A 134 -1.39 -28.21 3.51
C ASN A 134 -0.31 -27.16 3.75
N ARG A 135 -0.46 -25.97 3.15
CA ARG A 135 0.52 -24.90 3.31
C ARG A 135 0.61 -24.41 4.75
N ASN A 136 -0.47 -24.48 5.50
CA ASN A 136 -0.55 -23.98 6.86
C ASN A 136 -0.50 -25.07 7.94
N GLY A 137 -0.28 -26.32 7.55
CA GLY A 137 -0.22 -27.43 8.49
C GLY A 137 -1.54 -27.73 9.18
N ILE A 138 -2.66 -27.46 8.51
CA ILE A 138 -4.00 -27.68 9.05
C ILE A 138 -4.44 -29.11 8.72
N GLU A 139 -4.58 -29.95 9.74
CA GLU A 139 -5.02 -31.33 9.55
C GLU A 139 -6.53 -31.41 9.32
N ASN A 140 -7.29 -30.61 10.05
CA ASN A 140 -8.75 -30.58 9.91
C ASN A 140 -9.17 -29.21 9.34
N PRO A 141 -9.64 -29.17 8.06
CA PRO A 141 -10.02 -27.90 7.42
C PRO A 141 -11.19 -27.18 8.10
N ASP A 142 -11.95 -27.89 8.93
CA ASP A 142 -13.05 -27.27 9.67
C ASP A 142 -12.60 -26.57 10.95
N LEU A 143 -11.33 -26.76 11.32
CA LEU A 143 -10.77 -26.19 12.53
C LEU A 143 -9.87 -24.98 12.22
N ILE A 144 -10.49 -23.88 11.85
CA ILE A 144 -9.82 -22.58 11.76
C ILE A 144 -10.52 -21.63 12.72
N PHE A 145 -9.75 -20.66 13.22
CA PHE A 145 -10.22 -19.77 14.28
C PHE A 145 -10.14 -18.31 13.85
N PRO A 146 -11.08 -17.47 14.31
CA PRO A 146 -10.96 -16.03 14.08
C PRO A 146 -9.63 -15.51 14.57
N LYS A 147 -9.04 -14.58 13.83
CA LYS A 147 -7.71 -13.98 14.05
C LYS A 147 -6.54 -14.89 13.70
N GLN A 148 -6.79 -16.12 13.29
CA GLN A 148 -5.74 -17.01 12.79
C GLN A 148 -5.19 -16.46 11.47
N LYS A 149 -3.87 -16.46 11.33
CA LYS A 149 -3.22 -15.96 10.12
C LYS A 149 -2.89 -17.13 9.20
N LEU A 150 -3.37 -17.04 7.95
CA LEU A 150 -3.17 -18.08 6.95
C LEU A 150 -2.32 -17.57 5.80
N GLN A 151 -1.42 -18.41 5.32
CA GLN A 151 -0.64 -18.16 4.12
C GLN A 151 -1.41 -18.73 2.92
N ILE A 152 -1.75 -17.88 1.94
CA ILE A 152 -2.55 -18.26 0.78
C ILE A 152 -1.64 -18.29 -0.45
N PRO A 153 -1.42 -19.45 -1.08
CA PRO A 153 -0.61 -19.53 -2.31
C PRO A 153 -1.43 -19.10 -3.52
N VAL A 154 -1.37 -17.80 -3.87
CA VAL A 154 -2.22 -17.22 -4.91
C VAL A 154 -1.77 -17.48 -6.33
N ASN A 155 -0.53 -17.90 -6.54
CA ASN A 155 0.02 -18.18 -7.88
C ASN A 155 0.20 -19.67 -8.15
N GLU A 156 -0.48 -20.49 -7.39
CA GLU A 156 -0.47 -21.92 -7.59
C GLU A 156 -1.23 -22.25 -8.86
N LYS A 157 -0.61 -23.01 -9.75
CA LYS A 157 -1.23 -23.43 -11.01
C LYS A 157 -1.70 -24.87 -10.94
#